data_59ddce0cbd00a0ecaa89e4b1a12c00a7
#
_entry.id   59ddce0cbd00a0ecaa89e4b1a12c00a7
#
_cell.length_a   1.000
_cell.length_b   1.000
_cell.length_c   1.000
_cell.angle_alpha   90.00
_cell.angle_beta   90.00
_cell.angle_gamma   90.00
#
_symmetry.space_group_name_H-M   'P 1'
#
loop_
_entity.id
_entity.type
_entity.pdbx_description
1 polymer ?
#
loop_
_entity_poly.entity_id
_entity_poly.type
_entity_poly.pdbx_seq_one_letter_code
_entity_poly.pdbx_strand_id
1 'polypeptide(L)'
;MVTKTKRKSSTTKKNLVIVESPAKAKTIEKYLGRNYKVMASVGHIRDLKKSTMSIDFDNNYEPEYINIRGKGPLINDLKKEAKKAKQVFLASDPDREGEAISWHLAHILNLDAKEKNRVVFNEITKDAVKNAFKEPRQINMDLVDAQQARRVLDRIVGYSISPILWKKVKKGLSAGRVQSVALKLIIDRENEINDFKPEEYWTIDGVFKKGTKQFQASFYGIDGKKMKLNTNEEVKAVLERLDGKDFTVEKVEKKERRRNAPLPYTTSSMQ
;
A
#
# COMPACT_ATOMS: atom_id res chain seq x y z
N MET A 1 -46.62 18.89 -48.61
CA MET A 1 -45.70 19.51 -47.62
C MET A 1 -45.74 18.72 -46.32
N VAL A 2 -44.71 17.91 -46.05
CA VAL A 2 -44.64 17.12 -44.81
C VAL A 2 -43.73 17.88 -43.85
N THR A 3 -44.31 18.47 -42.83
CA THR A 3 -43.61 19.18 -41.76
C THR A 3 -42.88 18.19 -40.85
N LYS A 4 -41.55 18.11 -40.99
CA LYS A 4 -40.68 17.39 -40.04
C LYS A 4 -40.66 18.10 -38.70
N THR A 5 -41.41 17.59 -37.73
CA THR A 5 -41.32 18.01 -36.32
C THR A 5 -39.97 17.63 -35.78
N LYS A 6 -39.08 18.60 -35.51
CA LYS A 6 -37.83 18.41 -34.77
C LYS A 6 -38.19 17.97 -33.35
N ARG A 7 -37.99 16.69 -32.99
CA ARG A 7 -37.98 16.22 -31.61
C ARG A 7 -36.88 16.98 -30.87
N LYS A 8 -37.25 17.90 -29.97
CA LYS A 8 -36.35 18.44 -28.94
C LYS A 8 -35.90 17.27 -28.11
N SER A 9 -34.63 16.88 -28.20
CA SER A 9 -34.02 15.94 -27.27
C SER A 9 -33.99 16.60 -25.89
N SER A 10 -34.82 16.15 -24.96
CA SER A 10 -34.71 16.50 -23.56
C SER A 10 -33.38 15.88 -23.06
N THR A 11 -32.35 16.71 -22.97
CA THR A 11 -31.08 16.30 -22.35
C THR A 11 -31.36 16.16 -20.84
N THR A 12 -31.74 14.95 -20.42
CA THR A 12 -31.82 14.61 -19.00
C THR A 12 -30.45 14.86 -18.38
N LYS A 13 -30.40 15.73 -17.36
CA LYS A 13 -29.17 16.03 -16.63
C LYS A 13 -28.61 14.72 -16.04
N LYS A 14 -27.36 14.40 -16.35
CA LYS A 14 -26.67 13.23 -15.79
C LYS A 14 -26.10 13.55 -14.43
N ASN A 15 -25.87 12.53 -13.61
CA ASN A 15 -25.04 12.64 -12.41
C ASN A 15 -23.56 12.67 -12.81
N LEU A 16 -22.76 13.50 -12.15
CA LEU A 16 -21.31 13.52 -12.31
C LEU A 16 -20.67 12.70 -11.19
N VAL A 17 -19.75 11.82 -11.56
CA VAL A 17 -18.93 11.05 -10.63
C VAL A 17 -17.48 11.44 -10.84
N ILE A 18 -16.78 11.79 -9.78
CA ILE A 18 -15.36 12.12 -9.83
C ILE A 18 -14.57 11.07 -9.07
N VAL A 19 -13.62 10.44 -9.74
CA VAL A 19 -12.70 9.41 -9.22
C VAL A 19 -11.26 9.89 -9.33
N GLU A 20 -10.31 9.14 -8.76
CA GLU A 20 -8.90 9.57 -8.75
C GLU A 20 -8.19 9.35 -10.08
N SER A 21 -8.46 8.22 -10.75
CA SER A 21 -7.69 7.81 -11.93
C SER A 21 -8.55 7.58 -13.17
N PRO A 22 -8.02 7.86 -14.39
CA PRO A 22 -8.72 7.62 -15.64
C PRO A 22 -9.08 6.14 -15.88
N ALA A 23 -8.26 5.20 -15.37
CA ALA A 23 -8.53 3.78 -15.50
C ALA A 23 -9.79 3.39 -14.71
N LYS A 24 -9.91 3.86 -13.44
CA LYS A 24 -11.11 3.66 -12.62
C LYS A 24 -12.33 4.31 -13.29
N ALA A 25 -12.19 5.51 -13.88
CA ALA A 25 -13.29 6.22 -14.51
C ALA A 25 -13.97 5.40 -15.61
N LYS A 26 -13.19 4.83 -16.53
CA LYS A 26 -13.72 4.00 -17.63
C LYS A 26 -14.52 2.79 -17.13
N THR A 27 -14.01 2.10 -16.12
CA THR A 27 -14.64 0.91 -15.58
C THR A 27 -15.93 1.24 -14.84
N ILE A 28 -15.90 2.27 -13.98
CA ILE A 28 -17.05 2.71 -13.18
C ILE A 28 -18.15 3.26 -14.07
N GLU A 29 -17.83 4.04 -15.11
CA GLU A 29 -18.81 4.56 -16.07
C GLU A 29 -19.57 3.42 -16.78
N LYS A 30 -18.86 2.35 -17.16
CA LYS A 30 -19.47 1.14 -17.75
C LYS A 30 -20.46 0.47 -16.80
N TYR A 31 -20.16 0.45 -15.48
CA TYR A 31 -21.02 -0.20 -14.49
C TYR A 31 -22.26 0.63 -14.13
N LEU A 32 -22.12 1.96 -14.07
CA LEU A 32 -23.20 2.88 -13.72
C LEU A 32 -24.15 3.17 -14.86
N GLY A 33 -23.68 3.12 -16.11
CA GLY A 33 -24.48 3.28 -17.31
C GLY A 33 -24.79 4.75 -17.68
N ARG A 34 -25.78 4.96 -18.57
CA ARG A 34 -26.00 6.22 -19.31
C ARG A 34 -26.39 7.44 -18.45
N ASN A 35 -26.90 7.24 -17.25
CA ASN A 35 -27.34 8.33 -16.37
C ASN A 35 -26.18 8.99 -15.60
N TYR A 36 -24.98 8.48 -15.74
CA TYR A 36 -23.78 8.95 -15.08
C TYR A 36 -22.73 9.38 -16.11
N LYS A 37 -21.98 10.41 -15.76
CA LYS A 37 -20.74 10.81 -16.42
C LYS A 37 -19.63 10.68 -15.42
N VAL A 38 -18.58 9.95 -15.74
CA VAL A 38 -17.45 9.74 -14.83
C VAL A 38 -16.22 10.48 -15.32
N MET A 39 -15.61 11.26 -14.45
CA MET A 39 -14.37 12.00 -14.71
C MET A 39 -13.31 11.66 -13.69
N ALA A 40 -12.05 11.86 -14.04
CA ALA A 40 -10.93 11.64 -13.13
C ALA A 40 -10.29 12.96 -12.71
N SER A 41 -9.95 13.10 -11.42
CA SER A 41 -9.17 14.22 -10.89
C SER A 41 -7.66 14.09 -11.21
N VAL A 42 -7.23 12.88 -11.58
CA VAL A 42 -5.82 12.56 -11.82
C VAL A 42 -4.98 12.90 -10.57
N GLY A 43 -5.39 12.35 -9.41
CA GLY A 43 -4.80 12.60 -8.10
C GLY A 43 -5.23 13.94 -7.49
N HIS A 44 -4.37 14.52 -6.66
CA HIS A 44 -4.63 15.80 -6.01
C HIS A 44 -4.75 16.96 -6.99
N ILE A 45 -5.64 17.90 -6.68
CA ILE A 45 -5.89 19.13 -7.46
C ILE A 45 -5.48 20.39 -6.72
N ARG A 46 -5.34 20.31 -5.38
CA ARG A 46 -4.80 21.36 -4.49
C ARG A 46 -3.64 20.79 -3.68
N ASP A 47 -2.66 21.64 -3.36
CA ASP A 47 -1.54 21.30 -2.48
C ASP A 47 -0.95 22.58 -1.89
N LEU A 48 -0.06 22.45 -0.90
CA LEU A 48 0.73 23.53 -0.35
C LEU A 48 1.67 24.13 -1.42
N LYS A 49 1.93 25.43 -1.38
CA LYS A 49 2.92 26.06 -2.29
C LYS A 49 4.27 25.37 -2.15
N LYS A 50 4.93 25.10 -3.28
CA LYS A 50 6.24 24.43 -3.27
C LYS A 50 7.39 25.35 -2.85
N SER A 51 7.25 26.67 -3.01
CA SER A 51 8.30 27.64 -2.75
C SER A 51 8.36 28.17 -1.31
N THR A 52 7.34 27.92 -0.51
CA THR A 52 7.20 28.44 0.84
C THR A 52 6.78 27.36 1.83
N MET A 53 6.86 27.64 3.12
CA MET A 53 6.34 26.76 4.16
C MET A 53 4.83 26.49 3.97
N SER A 54 4.05 27.51 3.64
CA SER A 54 2.59 27.47 3.46
C SER A 54 1.83 26.87 4.64
N ILE A 55 2.31 27.15 5.83
CA ILE A 55 1.70 26.76 7.11
C ILE A 55 1.76 27.97 8.01
N ASP A 56 0.62 28.35 8.55
CA ASP A 56 0.52 29.41 9.54
C ASP A 56 0.74 28.86 10.94
N PHE A 57 1.94 29.11 11.52
CA PHE A 57 2.32 28.59 12.83
C PHE A 57 1.56 29.27 13.97
N ASP A 58 1.15 30.54 13.78
CA ASP A 58 0.48 31.33 14.80
C ASP A 58 -1.02 31.02 14.84
N ASN A 59 -1.57 30.48 13.75
CA ASN A 59 -2.97 30.11 13.62
C ASN A 59 -3.13 28.58 13.57
N ASN A 60 -2.79 27.89 14.65
CA ASN A 60 -2.97 26.45 14.85
C ASN A 60 -2.43 25.57 13.70
N TYR A 61 -1.32 25.98 13.09
CA TYR A 61 -0.68 25.28 11.95
C TYR A 61 -1.56 25.16 10.71
N GLU A 62 -2.44 26.11 10.47
CA GLU A 62 -3.36 26.08 9.35
C GLU A 62 -2.62 26.03 8.00
N PRO A 63 -2.92 25.06 7.12
CA PRO A 63 -2.24 24.92 5.84
C PRO A 63 -2.85 25.83 4.77
N GLU A 64 -2.02 26.58 4.06
CA GLU A 64 -2.42 27.37 2.90
C GLU A 64 -2.40 26.53 1.62
N TYR A 65 -3.54 26.08 1.17
CA TYR A 65 -3.69 25.32 -0.07
C TYR A 65 -3.88 26.19 -1.30
N ILE A 66 -3.18 25.86 -2.37
CA ILE A 66 -3.37 26.44 -3.71
C ILE A 66 -3.72 25.37 -4.73
N ASN A 67 -4.31 25.76 -5.85
CA ASN A 67 -4.49 24.88 -6.99
C ASN A 67 -3.13 24.48 -7.58
N ILE A 68 -2.94 23.19 -7.83
CA ILE A 68 -1.69 22.68 -8.38
C ILE A 68 -1.48 23.26 -9.79
N ARG A 69 -0.28 23.79 -10.04
CA ARG A 69 0.11 24.34 -11.34
C ARG A 69 -0.06 23.28 -12.44
N GLY A 70 -0.69 23.66 -13.54
CA GLY A 70 -1.00 22.75 -14.65
C GLY A 70 -2.36 22.04 -14.56
N LYS A 71 -3.03 22.06 -13.40
CA LYS A 71 -4.36 21.47 -13.22
C LYS A 71 -5.52 22.41 -13.60
N GLY A 72 -5.23 23.66 -13.95
CA GLY A 72 -6.26 24.66 -14.32
C GLY A 72 -7.28 24.19 -15.36
N PRO A 73 -6.86 23.65 -16.51
CA PRO A 73 -7.79 23.14 -17.52
C PRO A 73 -8.72 22.06 -16.95
N LEU A 74 -8.17 21.08 -16.24
CA LEU A 74 -8.95 20.01 -15.60
C LEU A 74 -9.96 20.56 -14.59
N ILE A 75 -9.54 21.50 -13.74
CA ILE A 75 -10.42 22.14 -12.76
C ILE A 75 -11.57 22.87 -13.46
N ASN A 76 -11.30 23.58 -14.56
CA ASN A 76 -12.33 24.27 -15.33
C ASN A 76 -13.33 23.28 -15.96
N ASP A 77 -12.84 22.17 -16.49
CA ASP A 77 -13.70 21.12 -17.04
C ASP A 77 -14.57 20.47 -15.96
N LEU A 78 -14.01 20.15 -14.80
CA LEU A 78 -14.76 19.64 -13.64
C LEU A 78 -15.84 20.63 -13.20
N LYS A 79 -15.52 21.92 -13.06
CA LYS A 79 -16.49 22.98 -12.71
C LYS A 79 -17.60 23.10 -13.74
N LYS A 80 -17.26 23.04 -15.04
CA LYS A 80 -18.23 23.12 -16.14
C LYS A 80 -19.21 21.95 -16.13
N GLU A 81 -18.71 20.75 -15.90
CA GLU A 81 -19.54 19.54 -15.83
C GLU A 81 -20.35 19.45 -14.53
N ALA A 82 -19.79 19.86 -13.40
CA ALA A 82 -20.51 19.93 -12.13
C ALA A 82 -21.73 20.85 -12.20
N LYS A 83 -21.59 22.03 -12.84
CA LYS A 83 -22.73 22.97 -13.07
C LYS A 83 -23.85 22.37 -13.90
N LYS A 84 -23.56 21.45 -14.82
CA LYS A 84 -24.55 20.78 -15.67
C LYS A 84 -25.17 19.56 -15.02
N ALA A 85 -24.48 18.99 -14.03
CA ALA A 85 -24.90 17.75 -13.40
C ALA A 85 -26.20 17.91 -12.59
N LYS A 86 -26.94 16.81 -12.46
CA LYS A 86 -28.05 16.72 -11.53
C LYS A 86 -27.55 16.64 -10.08
N GLN A 87 -26.52 15.85 -9.87
CA GLN A 87 -25.84 15.65 -8.58
C GLN A 87 -24.38 15.31 -8.86
N VAL A 88 -23.48 15.67 -7.95
CA VAL A 88 -22.05 15.37 -8.01
C VAL A 88 -21.70 14.36 -6.93
N PHE A 89 -21.04 13.29 -7.31
CA PHE A 89 -20.54 12.26 -6.40
C PHE A 89 -19.01 12.24 -6.42
N LEU A 90 -18.41 12.14 -5.24
CA LEU A 90 -16.98 12.06 -5.01
C LEU A 90 -16.64 10.61 -4.64
N ALA A 91 -16.03 9.88 -5.56
CA ALA A 91 -15.81 8.44 -5.48
C ALA A 91 -14.30 8.08 -5.52
N SER A 92 -13.51 8.80 -4.71
CA SER A 92 -12.11 8.48 -4.44
C SER A 92 -11.96 7.29 -3.48
N ASP A 93 -10.75 6.77 -3.31
CA ASP A 93 -10.46 5.58 -2.51
C ASP A 93 -10.90 5.70 -1.05
N PRO A 94 -11.17 4.58 -0.36
CA PRO A 94 -11.68 4.54 1.01
C PRO A 94 -10.57 4.74 2.05
N ASP A 95 -9.61 5.61 1.79
CA ASP A 95 -8.51 5.95 2.69
C ASP A 95 -8.45 7.47 2.97
N ARG A 96 -7.54 7.88 3.83
CA ARG A 96 -7.37 9.30 4.17
C ARG A 96 -6.93 10.17 2.98
N GLU A 97 -6.16 9.63 2.03
CA GLU A 97 -5.75 10.36 0.83
C GLU A 97 -6.96 10.60 -0.08
N GLY A 98 -7.79 9.58 -0.33
CA GLY A 98 -9.02 9.71 -1.09
C GLY A 98 -10.03 10.62 -0.41
N GLU A 99 -10.12 10.63 0.92
CA GLU A 99 -10.99 11.53 1.67
C GLU A 99 -10.54 12.99 1.51
N ALA A 100 -9.24 13.27 1.59
CA ALA A 100 -8.67 14.59 1.36
C ALA A 100 -8.86 15.06 -0.09
N ILE A 101 -8.70 14.16 -1.08
CA ILE A 101 -8.99 14.47 -2.49
C ILE A 101 -10.45 14.87 -2.64
N SER A 102 -11.38 14.13 -2.04
CA SER A 102 -12.81 14.46 -2.07
C SER A 102 -13.10 15.82 -1.41
N TRP A 103 -12.50 16.11 -0.27
CA TRP A 103 -12.62 17.40 0.40
C TRP A 103 -12.09 18.56 -0.45
N HIS A 104 -10.93 18.40 -1.07
CA HIS A 104 -10.38 19.40 -1.99
C HIS A 104 -11.26 19.60 -3.22
N LEU A 105 -11.86 18.53 -3.77
CA LEU A 105 -12.82 18.60 -4.86
C LEU A 105 -14.09 19.34 -4.44
N ALA A 106 -14.65 19.03 -3.26
CA ALA A 106 -15.81 19.72 -2.73
C ALA A 106 -15.56 21.23 -2.62
N HIS A 107 -14.41 21.61 -2.06
CA HIS A 107 -14.01 23.03 -1.97
C HIS A 107 -13.94 23.71 -3.35
N ILE A 108 -13.29 23.09 -4.35
CA ILE A 108 -13.14 23.69 -5.69
C ILE A 108 -14.48 23.78 -6.42
N LEU A 109 -15.37 22.83 -6.22
CA LEU A 109 -16.66 22.73 -6.88
C LEU A 109 -17.77 23.48 -6.13
N ASN A 110 -17.45 24.08 -4.97
CA ASN A 110 -18.38 24.74 -4.05
C ASN A 110 -19.53 23.78 -3.63
N LEU A 111 -19.19 22.55 -3.31
CA LEU A 111 -20.11 21.56 -2.73
C LEU A 111 -20.06 21.67 -1.20
N ASP A 112 -21.20 21.52 -0.55
CA ASP A 112 -21.21 21.42 0.92
C ASP A 112 -20.65 20.05 1.34
N ALA A 113 -19.63 20.07 2.20
CA ALA A 113 -19.01 18.86 2.75
C ALA A 113 -19.97 18.04 3.64
N LYS A 114 -21.05 18.68 4.15
CA LYS A 114 -22.09 18.05 4.94
C LYS A 114 -23.15 17.34 4.08
N GLU A 115 -23.16 17.56 2.76
CA GLU A 115 -24.05 16.83 1.87
C GLU A 115 -23.57 15.39 1.67
N LYS A 116 -24.53 14.49 1.42
CA LYS A 116 -24.25 13.09 1.10
C LYS A 116 -23.80 12.94 -0.37
N ASN A 117 -22.58 13.32 -0.64
CA ASN A 117 -21.97 13.28 -1.98
C ASN A 117 -20.74 12.38 -2.06
N ARG A 118 -20.27 11.82 -0.96
CA ARG A 118 -19.14 10.90 -0.87
C ARG A 118 -19.60 9.45 -1.04
N VAL A 119 -19.05 8.76 -2.05
CA VAL A 119 -19.32 7.34 -2.33
C VAL A 119 -18.03 6.55 -2.10
N VAL A 120 -18.12 5.45 -1.36
CA VAL A 120 -16.99 4.61 -0.99
C VAL A 120 -17.28 3.16 -1.35
N PHE A 121 -16.33 2.49 -1.99
CA PHE A 121 -16.35 1.06 -2.29
C PHE A 121 -14.95 0.49 -2.13
N ASN A 122 -14.86 -0.72 -1.59
CA ASN A 122 -13.59 -1.40 -1.30
C ASN A 122 -13.09 -2.24 -2.49
N GLU A 123 -13.95 -2.48 -3.48
CA GLU A 123 -13.62 -3.22 -4.70
C GLU A 123 -14.34 -2.63 -5.91
N ILE A 124 -13.76 -2.78 -7.11
CA ILE A 124 -14.34 -2.27 -8.34
C ILE A 124 -15.08 -3.40 -9.08
N THR A 125 -16.07 -3.98 -8.42
CA THR A 125 -17.03 -4.90 -9.03
C THR A 125 -18.33 -4.15 -9.36
N LYS A 126 -19.10 -4.70 -10.31
CA LYS A 126 -20.35 -4.05 -10.75
C LYS A 126 -21.36 -3.89 -9.62
N ASP A 127 -21.45 -4.89 -8.76
CA ASP A 127 -22.44 -4.91 -7.68
C ASP A 127 -21.99 -4.04 -6.50
N ALA A 128 -20.71 -4.09 -6.11
CA ALA A 128 -20.15 -3.23 -5.07
C ALA A 128 -20.29 -1.75 -5.45
N VAL A 129 -19.93 -1.37 -6.69
CA VAL A 129 -20.09 0.00 -7.17
C VAL A 129 -21.56 0.42 -7.14
N LYS A 130 -22.49 -0.37 -7.71
CA LYS A 130 -23.91 -0.02 -7.72
C LYS A 130 -24.52 0.12 -6.33
N ASN A 131 -24.12 -0.74 -5.41
CA ASN A 131 -24.62 -0.68 -4.02
C ASN A 131 -24.09 0.55 -3.29
N ALA A 132 -22.82 0.90 -3.45
CA ALA A 132 -22.22 2.09 -2.86
C ALA A 132 -22.95 3.40 -3.28
N PHE A 133 -23.44 3.48 -4.52
CA PHE A 133 -24.22 4.64 -4.99
C PHE A 133 -25.63 4.73 -4.43
N LYS A 134 -26.14 3.69 -3.75
CA LYS A 134 -27.43 3.74 -3.05
C LYS A 134 -27.33 4.41 -1.68
N GLU A 135 -26.12 4.38 -1.09
CA GLU A 135 -25.86 4.86 0.28
C GLU A 135 -24.70 5.86 0.32
N PRO A 136 -24.79 7.00 -0.37
CA PRO A 136 -23.78 8.02 -0.29
C PRO A 136 -23.73 8.63 1.11
N ARG A 137 -22.53 8.97 1.59
CA ARG A 137 -22.29 9.55 2.91
C ARG A 137 -21.72 10.96 2.83
N GLN A 138 -21.53 11.59 3.96
CA GLN A 138 -20.76 12.82 4.10
C GLN A 138 -19.25 12.51 4.03
N ILE A 139 -18.47 13.54 3.73
CA ILE A 139 -17.00 13.49 3.84
C ILE A 139 -16.64 13.29 5.32
N ASN A 140 -15.75 12.35 5.60
CA ASN A 140 -15.25 12.10 6.94
C ASN A 140 -14.13 13.10 7.26
N MET A 141 -14.45 14.11 8.06
CA MET A 141 -13.50 15.16 8.41
C MET A 141 -12.35 14.65 9.28
N ASP A 142 -12.54 13.63 10.11
CA ASP A 142 -11.45 13.05 10.91
C ASP A 142 -10.34 12.46 10.02
N LEU A 143 -10.72 11.83 8.90
CA LEU A 143 -9.77 11.33 7.91
C LEU A 143 -9.10 12.47 7.12
N VAL A 144 -9.85 13.52 6.81
CA VAL A 144 -9.30 14.73 6.18
C VAL A 144 -8.26 15.36 7.11
N ASP A 145 -8.59 15.55 8.38
CA ASP A 145 -7.71 16.15 9.37
C ASP A 145 -6.47 15.28 9.61
N ALA A 146 -6.61 13.97 9.65
CA ALA A 146 -5.48 13.03 9.73
C ALA A 146 -4.53 13.15 8.54
N GLN A 147 -5.06 13.35 7.32
CA GLN A 147 -4.25 13.57 6.12
C GLN A 147 -3.59 14.95 6.15
N GLN A 148 -4.32 16.01 6.55
CA GLN A 148 -3.77 17.36 6.69
C GLN A 148 -2.65 17.41 7.72
N ALA A 149 -2.85 16.82 8.90
CA ALA A 149 -1.82 16.75 9.94
C ALA A 149 -0.55 16.06 9.42
N ARG A 150 -0.70 14.94 8.70
CA ARG A 150 0.44 14.28 8.04
C ARG A 150 1.12 15.21 7.03
N ARG A 151 0.35 15.89 6.17
CA ARG A 151 0.87 16.78 5.14
C ARG A 151 1.63 17.96 5.73
N VAL A 152 1.09 18.55 6.79
CA VAL A 152 1.70 19.63 7.56
C VAL A 152 3.02 19.16 8.18
N LEU A 153 3.01 18.01 8.87
CA LEU A 153 4.19 17.46 9.51
C LEU A 153 5.31 17.14 8.50
N ASP A 154 4.97 16.52 7.36
CA ASP A 154 5.94 16.25 6.30
C ASP A 154 6.53 17.54 5.71
N ARG A 155 5.74 18.60 5.61
CA ARG A 155 6.19 19.93 5.17
C ARG A 155 7.15 20.55 6.17
N ILE A 156 6.79 20.60 7.45
CA ILE A 156 7.62 21.18 8.51
C ILE A 156 8.96 20.45 8.57
N VAL A 157 8.96 19.14 8.69
CA VAL A 157 10.20 18.33 8.77
C VAL A 157 11.06 18.53 7.52
N GLY A 158 10.48 18.41 6.33
CA GLY A 158 11.22 18.54 5.08
C GLY A 158 11.86 19.90 4.88
N TYR A 159 11.12 20.98 5.13
CA TYR A 159 11.56 22.34 4.89
C TYR A 159 12.46 22.89 5.99
N SER A 160 12.35 22.39 7.23
CA SER A 160 13.23 22.81 8.33
C SER A 160 14.58 22.08 8.32
N ILE A 161 14.58 20.78 8.01
CA ILE A 161 15.79 19.94 8.12
C ILE A 161 16.60 19.92 6.81
N SER A 162 15.96 19.93 5.64
CA SER A 162 16.70 19.88 4.36
C SER A 162 17.72 20.99 4.19
N PRO A 163 17.45 22.27 4.55
CA PRO A 163 18.46 23.33 4.49
C PRO A 163 19.68 23.09 5.39
N ILE A 164 19.49 22.42 6.53
CA ILE A 164 20.59 22.05 7.43
C ILE A 164 21.48 21.02 6.74
N LEU A 165 20.88 20.02 6.08
CA LEU A 165 21.64 19.03 5.29
C LEU A 165 22.42 19.69 4.14
N TRP A 166 21.84 20.68 3.47
CA TRP A 166 22.54 21.41 2.39
C TRP A 166 23.74 22.18 2.88
N LYS A 167 23.63 22.75 4.09
CA LYS A 167 24.72 23.52 4.70
C LYS A 167 25.82 22.63 5.28
N LYS A 168 25.45 21.49 5.88
CA LYS A 168 26.38 20.67 6.67
C LYS A 168 26.90 19.44 5.92
N VAL A 169 26.17 18.92 4.93
CA VAL A 169 26.50 17.70 4.22
C VAL A 169 26.68 17.97 2.72
N LYS A 170 25.59 18.09 1.96
CA LYS A 170 25.63 18.29 0.51
C LYS A 170 24.33 18.92 0.01
N LYS A 171 24.42 19.85 -0.96
CA LYS A 171 23.26 20.39 -1.67
C LYS A 171 22.48 19.28 -2.40
N GLY A 172 21.15 19.40 -2.41
CA GLY A 172 20.27 18.47 -3.09
C GLY A 172 19.80 17.28 -2.22
N LEU A 173 20.31 17.13 -1.00
CA LEU A 173 19.75 16.17 -0.04
C LEU A 173 18.41 16.64 0.48
N SER A 174 17.53 15.70 0.83
CA SER A 174 16.24 16.02 1.47
C SER A 174 16.03 15.18 2.71
N ALA A 175 15.44 15.79 3.74
CA ALA A 175 14.96 15.10 4.93
C ALA A 175 13.47 14.77 4.78
N GLY A 176 13.05 13.64 5.31
CA GLY A 176 11.65 13.25 5.36
C GLY A 176 11.44 12.09 6.31
N ARG A 177 10.30 12.09 7.01
CA ARG A 177 9.98 11.08 8.02
C ARG A 177 10.06 9.65 7.48
N VAL A 178 9.45 9.38 6.33
CA VAL A 178 9.42 8.03 5.74
C VAL A 178 10.79 7.64 5.21
N GLN A 179 11.43 8.49 4.45
CA GLN A 179 12.74 8.19 3.85
C GLN A 179 13.86 8.00 4.88
N SER A 180 13.84 8.77 5.98
CA SER A 180 14.84 8.64 7.04
C SER A 180 14.70 7.33 7.81
N VAL A 181 13.46 6.90 8.09
CA VAL A 181 13.20 5.61 8.72
C VAL A 181 13.56 4.44 7.78
N ALA A 182 13.19 4.52 6.50
CA ALA A 182 13.54 3.50 5.52
C ALA A 182 15.06 3.35 5.39
N LEU A 183 15.79 4.47 5.31
CA LEU A 183 17.26 4.46 5.27
C LEU A 183 17.87 3.83 6.53
N LYS A 184 17.33 4.18 7.71
CA LYS A 184 17.77 3.58 8.97
C LYS A 184 17.62 2.06 8.96
N LEU A 185 16.45 1.55 8.55
CA LEU A 185 16.22 0.11 8.47
C LEU A 185 17.20 -0.60 7.52
N ILE A 186 17.52 0.03 6.38
CA ILE A 186 18.53 -0.50 5.44
C ILE A 186 19.91 -0.53 6.08
N ILE A 187 20.32 0.56 6.75
CA ILE A 187 21.63 0.64 7.43
C ILE A 187 21.71 -0.39 8.56
N ASP A 188 20.68 -0.52 9.38
CA ASP A 188 20.66 -1.49 10.47
C ASP A 188 20.83 -2.91 9.92
N ARG A 189 20.16 -3.25 8.81
CA ARG A 189 20.30 -4.55 8.15
C ARG A 189 21.69 -4.75 7.54
N GLU A 190 22.25 -3.71 6.94
CA GLU A 190 23.62 -3.76 6.37
C GLU A 190 24.68 -3.97 7.46
N ASN A 191 24.48 -3.33 8.63
CA ASN A 191 25.36 -3.56 9.79
C ASN A 191 25.28 -5.01 10.27
N GLU A 192 24.07 -5.61 10.37
CA GLU A 192 23.90 -7.03 10.70
C GLU A 192 24.64 -7.93 9.71
N ILE A 193 24.61 -7.62 8.41
CA ILE A 193 25.31 -8.38 7.37
C ILE A 193 26.82 -8.25 7.54
N ASN A 194 27.32 -7.04 7.79
CA ASN A 194 28.75 -6.77 7.95
C ASN A 194 29.32 -7.37 9.24
N ASP A 195 28.51 -7.43 10.29
CA ASP A 195 28.90 -7.99 11.59
C ASP A 195 28.74 -9.53 11.64
N PHE A 196 28.14 -10.12 10.61
CA PHE A 196 27.93 -11.56 10.55
C PHE A 196 29.28 -12.29 10.46
N LYS A 197 29.51 -13.16 11.42
CA LYS A 197 30.67 -14.07 11.45
C LYS A 197 30.20 -15.45 11.03
N PRO A 198 30.68 -15.97 9.88
CA PRO A 198 30.38 -17.33 9.46
C PRO A 198 30.89 -18.33 10.50
N GLU A 199 30.01 -19.23 10.92
CA GLU A 199 30.37 -20.36 11.77
C GLU A 199 30.36 -21.65 10.94
N GLU A 200 31.47 -22.37 10.95
CA GLU A 200 31.56 -23.68 10.31
C GLU A 200 30.74 -24.70 11.11
N TYR A 201 29.99 -25.51 10.40
CA TYR A 201 29.33 -26.68 10.99
C TYR A 201 29.34 -27.84 10.00
N TRP A 202 29.27 -29.03 10.54
CA TRP A 202 29.31 -30.28 9.81
C TRP A 202 28.07 -31.10 10.06
N THR A 203 27.66 -31.86 9.05
CA THR A 203 26.61 -32.89 9.17
C THR A 203 27.15 -34.22 8.71
N ILE A 204 26.72 -35.30 9.35
CA ILE A 204 27.02 -36.66 8.93
C ILE A 204 25.70 -37.32 8.56
N ASP A 205 25.55 -37.68 7.30
CA ASP A 205 24.35 -38.35 6.78
C ASP A 205 24.73 -39.78 6.36
N GLY A 206 24.06 -40.76 6.91
CA GLY A 206 24.23 -42.16 6.60
C GLY A 206 23.15 -42.68 5.69
N VAL A 207 23.53 -43.53 4.74
CA VAL A 207 22.60 -44.27 3.88
C VAL A 207 22.55 -45.71 4.31
N PHE A 208 21.45 -46.14 4.86
CA PHE A 208 21.26 -47.46 5.43
C PHE A 208 20.47 -48.37 4.50
N LYS A 209 20.90 -49.60 4.28
CA LYS A 209 20.27 -50.55 3.40
C LYS A 209 19.99 -51.88 4.09
N LYS A 210 18.78 -52.36 3.95
CA LYS A 210 18.41 -53.73 4.39
C LYS A 210 17.62 -54.45 3.28
N GLY A 211 18.24 -55.41 2.66
CA GLY A 211 17.69 -56.08 1.46
C GLY A 211 17.54 -55.09 0.33
N THR A 212 16.32 -54.93 -0.20
CA THR A 212 16.00 -53.99 -1.29
C THR A 212 15.58 -52.60 -0.79
N LYS A 213 15.40 -52.40 0.51
CA LYS A 213 14.95 -51.15 1.10
C LYS A 213 16.14 -50.31 1.57
N GLN A 214 16.06 -48.99 1.30
CA GLN A 214 17.07 -48.03 1.67
C GLN A 214 16.40 -46.84 2.35
N PHE A 215 17.08 -46.27 3.37
CA PHE A 215 16.67 -45.01 4.00
C PHE A 215 17.89 -44.18 4.38
N GLN A 216 17.69 -42.87 4.51
CA GLN A 216 18.68 -41.92 4.98
C GLN A 216 18.42 -41.56 6.44
N ALA A 217 19.50 -41.38 7.23
CA ALA A 217 19.41 -40.83 8.56
C ALA A 217 20.60 -39.92 8.83
N SER A 218 20.35 -38.82 9.54
CA SER A 218 21.35 -37.82 9.91
C SER A 218 21.84 -38.10 11.35
N PHE A 219 23.13 -37.87 11.58
CA PHE A 219 23.70 -37.93 12.94
C PHE A 219 22.98 -36.92 13.85
N TYR A 220 22.49 -37.40 14.96
CA TYR A 220 21.81 -36.56 15.95
C TYR A 220 22.72 -36.19 17.15
N GLY A 221 23.49 -37.15 17.62
CA GLY A 221 24.34 -36.97 18.79
C GLY A 221 24.76 -38.27 19.44
N ILE A 222 25.28 -38.21 20.67
CA ILE A 222 25.78 -39.32 21.43
C ILE A 222 24.95 -39.46 22.72
N ASP A 223 24.65 -40.67 23.13
CA ASP A 223 23.88 -41.00 24.36
C ASP A 223 22.54 -40.26 24.45
N GLY A 224 21.84 -40.13 23.31
CA GLY A 224 20.54 -39.45 23.21
C GLY A 224 20.61 -37.93 23.33
N LYS A 225 21.79 -37.33 23.46
CA LYS A 225 21.98 -35.88 23.52
C LYS A 225 22.39 -35.34 22.17
N LYS A 226 21.69 -34.28 21.70
CA LYS A 226 22.02 -33.62 20.45
C LYS A 226 23.42 -33.02 20.52
N MET A 227 24.23 -33.29 19.51
CA MET A 227 25.59 -32.77 19.38
C MET A 227 25.73 -31.98 18.08
N LYS A 228 26.32 -30.80 18.17
CA LYS A 228 26.75 -30.05 16.95
C LYS A 228 28.20 -30.45 16.66
N LEU A 229 28.50 -30.56 15.37
CA LEU A 229 29.84 -30.82 14.89
C LEU A 229 30.37 -29.52 14.26
N ASN A 230 31.36 -28.92 14.88
CA ASN A 230 31.89 -27.63 14.49
C ASN A 230 33.24 -27.75 13.76
N THR A 231 33.94 -28.90 13.92
CA THR A 231 35.26 -29.11 13.33
C THR A 231 35.35 -30.44 12.60
N ASN A 232 36.28 -30.54 11.68
CA ASN A 232 36.59 -31.80 10.97
C ASN A 232 37.11 -32.88 11.89
N GLU A 233 37.82 -32.51 12.96
CA GLU A 233 38.35 -33.44 13.97
C GLU A 233 37.21 -34.13 14.71
N GLU A 234 36.16 -33.36 15.10
CA GLU A 234 34.96 -33.93 15.74
C GLU A 234 34.24 -34.90 14.81
N VAL A 235 34.15 -34.56 13.52
CA VAL A 235 33.56 -35.45 12.49
C VAL A 235 34.33 -36.74 12.38
N LYS A 236 35.67 -36.67 12.25
CA LYS A 236 36.55 -37.87 12.18
C LYS A 236 36.40 -38.76 13.41
N ALA A 237 36.40 -38.17 14.60
CA ALA A 237 36.22 -38.94 15.83
C ALA A 237 34.88 -39.68 15.91
N VAL A 238 33.80 -39.08 15.38
CA VAL A 238 32.50 -39.73 15.28
C VAL A 238 32.52 -40.84 14.21
N LEU A 239 33.09 -40.58 13.04
CA LEU A 239 33.18 -41.58 11.95
C LEU A 239 34.01 -42.82 12.40
N GLU A 240 35.13 -42.63 13.06
CA GLU A 240 35.94 -43.72 13.62
C GLU A 240 35.16 -44.59 14.62
N ARG A 241 34.28 -43.98 15.42
CA ARG A 241 33.43 -44.72 16.37
C ARG A 241 32.29 -45.47 15.67
N LEU A 242 31.88 -45.07 14.49
CA LEU A 242 30.81 -45.70 13.70
C LEU A 242 31.34 -46.76 12.75
N ASP A 243 32.62 -46.74 12.45
CA ASP A 243 33.23 -47.68 11.50
C ASP A 243 33.13 -49.13 11.99
N GLY A 244 32.69 -50.02 11.11
CA GLY A 244 32.51 -51.44 11.42
C GLY A 244 31.41 -51.76 12.43
N LYS A 245 30.55 -50.84 12.80
CA LYS A 245 29.45 -51.06 13.76
C LYS A 245 28.15 -51.41 13.07
N ASP A 246 27.38 -52.27 13.69
CA ASP A 246 26.01 -52.57 13.31
C ASP A 246 25.05 -51.51 13.81
N PHE A 247 24.08 -51.16 12.95
CA PHE A 247 23.07 -50.14 13.25
C PHE A 247 21.72 -50.82 13.48
N THR A 248 21.03 -50.42 14.52
CA THR A 248 19.70 -50.92 14.89
C THR A 248 18.68 -49.77 14.91
N VAL A 249 17.46 -50.04 14.45
CA VAL A 249 16.35 -49.10 14.60
C VAL A 249 15.77 -49.30 16.01
N GLU A 250 16.05 -48.36 16.91
CA GLU A 250 15.57 -48.42 18.30
C GLU A 250 14.08 -48.08 18.39
N LYS A 251 13.62 -47.05 17.67
CA LYS A 251 12.25 -46.55 17.79
C LYS A 251 11.72 -46.05 16.46
N VAL A 252 10.44 -46.33 16.18
CA VAL A 252 9.70 -45.77 15.06
C VAL A 252 8.47 -45.03 15.61
N GLU A 253 8.41 -43.72 15.43
CA GLU A 253 7.27 -42.90 15.81
C GLU A 253 6.46 -42.49 14.57
N LYS A 254 5.17 -42.82 14.57
CA LYS A 254 4.22 -42.32 13.57
C LYS A 254 3.40 -41.20 14.21
N LYS A 255 3.47 -40.01 13.65
CA LYS A 255 2.73 -38.85 14.14
C LYS A 255 1.91 -38.25 13.00
N GLU A 256 0.67 -37.92 13.29
CA GLU A 256 -0.16 -37.12 12.37
C GLU A 256 0.24 -35.65 12.50
N ARG A 257 0.51 -35.01 11.37
CA ARG A 257 0.79 -33.58 11.30
C ARG A 257 -0.33 -32.88 10.56
N ARG A 258 -1.12 -32.09 11.26
CA ARG A 258 -2.10 -31.20 10.63
C ARG A 258 -1.39 -30.05 9.94
N ARG A 259 -1.65 -29.88 8.66
CA ARG A 259 -1.33 -28.65 7.91
C ARG A 259 -2.59 -27.84 7.78
N ASN A 260 -2.60 -26.64 8.33
CA ASN A 260 -3.66 -25.68 8.02
C ASN A 260 -3.47 -25.16 6.60
N ALA A 261 -4.59 -24.78 5.96
CA ALA A 261 -4.51 -24.09 4.68
C ALA A 261 -3.69 -22.80 4.84
N PRO A 262 -2.83 -22.46 3.88
CA PRO A 262 -2.11 -21.17 3.91
C PRO A 262 -3.12 -20.02 3.86
N LEU A 263 -2.78 -18.90 4.51
CA LEU A 263 -3.55 -17.68 4.40
C LEU A 263 -3.48 -17.15 2.94
N PRO A 264 -4.49 -16.37 2.51
CA PRO A 264 -4.39 -15.66 1.24
C PRO A 264 -3.10 -14.83 1.16
N TYR A 265 -2.50 -14.79 0.00
CA TYR A 265 -1.30 -14.01 -0.22
C TYR A 265 -1.58 -12.52 -0.07
N THR A 266 -0.72 -11.82 0.67
CA THR A 266 -0.53 -10.38 0.54
C THR A 266 0.46 -10.12 -0.59
N THR A 267 0.54 -8.88 -1.10
CA THR A 267 1.55 -8.52 -2.13
C THR A 267 2.97 -8.87 -1.67
N SER A 268 3.29 -8.60 -0.42
CA SER A 268 4.60 -8.89 0.19
C SER A 268 4.88 -10.40 0.31
N SER A 269 3.89 -11.22 0.63
CA SER A 269 4.09 -12.67 0.76
C SER A 269 4.04 -13.43 -0.58
N MET A 270 3.58 -12.76 -1.64
CA MET A 270 3.55 -13.29 -2.99
C MET A 270 4.88 -13.05 -3.74
N GLN A 271 5.61 -11.97 -3.39
CA GLN A 271 6.95 -11.65 -3.90
C GLN A 271 8.01 -12.51 -3.25
#